data_0cbe0e73ab26779d92e48691b646ff2c
#
_entry.id   0cbe0e73ab26779d92e48691b646ff2c
#
_cell.length_a   1.000
_cell.length_b   1.000
_cell.length_c   1.000
_cell.angle_alpha   90.00
_cell.angle_beta   90.00
_cell.angle_gamma   90.00
#
_symmetry.space_group_name_H-M   'P 1'
#
loop_
_entity.id
_entity.type
_entity.pdbx_description
1 polymer ?
#
loop_
_entity_poly.entity_id
_entity_poly.type
_entity_poly.pdbx_seq_one_letter_code
_entity_poly.pdbx_strand_id
1 'polypeptide(L)'
;MKKTFIMASAAIVSATAFAAPTAPTVKFISTEQIVAMCKNKSNPQDQGYCGGFGQGVYDGYLQMVNPKKMRQTICIPQDAKDPGIVDAFIKWTETNPKYNSKPASEAVLHFLDERYPCKK
;
A
#
# COMPACT_ATOMS: atom_id res chain seq x y z
N MET A 1 33.61 -43.43 61.66
CA MET A 1 32.34 -43.03 61.04
C MET A 1 32.58 -41.75 60.23
N LYS A 2 32.67 -41.89 58.93
CA LYS A 2 32.82 -40.73 58.03
C LYS A 2 31.46 -40.41 57.40
N LYS A 3 30.88 -39.28 57.78
CA LYS A 3 29.65 -38.77 57.19
C LYS A 3 30.04 -37.98 55.95
N THR A 4 29.74 -38.52 54.77
CA THR A 4 29.91 -37.85 53.49
C THR A 4 28.72 -36.95 53.27
N PHE A 5 28.90 -35.62 53.28
CA PHE A 5 27.91 -34.65 52.82
C PHE A 5 27.96 -34.52 51.31
N ILE A 6 26.92 -34.96 50.64
CA ILE A 6 26.72 -34.74 49.21
C ILE A 6 25.99 -33.41 49.10
N MET A 7 26.70 -32.37 48.66
CA MET A 7 26.07 -31.12 48.23
C MET A 7 25.51 -31.29 46.82
N ALA A 8 24.21 -31.32 46.72
CA ALA A 8 23.50 -31.26 45.42
C ALA A 8 23.44 -29.79 44.97
N SER A 9 24.28 -29.43 44.00
CA SER A 9 24.18 -28.13 43.34
C SER A 9 23.04 -28.15 42.37
N ALA A 10 21.93 -27.47 42.68
CA ALA A 10 20.84 -27.23 41.77
C ALA A 10 21.26 -26.13 40.74
N ALA A 11 21.53 -26.51 39.52
CA ALA A 11 21.74 -25.57 38.42
C ALA A 11 20.41 -24.98 37.98
N ILE A 12 20.19 -23.70 38.30
CA ILE A 12 19.03 -22.95 37.83
C ILE A 12 19.32 -22.57 36.38
N VAL A 13 18.73 -23.29 35.45
CA VAL A 13 18.74 -22.92 34.03
C VAL A 13 17.72 -21.79 33.83
N SER A 14 18.19 -20.56 33.79
CA SER A 14 17.37 -19.40 33.43
C SER A 14 17.07 -19.47 31.91
N ALA A 15 15.89 -19.90 31.56
CA ALA A 15 15.40 -19.83 30.20
C ALA A 15 15.12 -18.37 29.86
N THR A 16 16.06 -17.71 29.13
CA THR A 16 15.80 -16.42 28.53
C THR A 16 14.84 -16.63 27.36
N ALA A 17 13.59 -16.28 27.58
CA ALA A 17 12.61 -16.24 26.50
C ALA A 17 12.98 -15.09 25.54
N PHE A 18 13.57 -15.42 24.40
CA PHE A 18 13.74 -14.47 23.31
C PHE A 18 12.34 -14.18 22.74
N ALA A 19 11.82 -12.96 22.96
CA ALA A 19 10.63 -12.51 22.27
C ALA A 19 10.94 -12.45 20.77
N ALA A 20 10.15 -13.17 19.95
CA ALA A 20 10.29 -13.10 18.49
C ALA A 20 10.07 -11.66 18.04
N PRO A 21 10.93 -11.08 17.14
CA PRO A 21 10.70 -9.75 16.62
C PRO A 21 9.34 -9.73 15.90
N THR A 22 8.44 -8.85 16.35
CA THR A 22 7.18 -8.59 15.64
C THR A 22 7.52 -8.05 14.26
N ALA A 23 7.01 -8.70 13.20
CA ALA A 23 7.18 -8.20 11.84
C ALA A 23 6.67 -6.75 11.76
N PRO A 24 7.42 -5.81 11.11
CA PRO A 24 6.98 -4.44 10.99
C PRO A 24 5.64 -4.41 10.25
N THR A 25 4.61 -3.85 10.87
CA THR A 25 3.34 -3.60 10.20
C THR A 25 3.54 -2.49 9.20
N VAL A 26 3.55 -2.83 7.92
CA VAL A 26 3.58 -1.82 6.84
C VAL A 26 2.23 -1.11 6.81
N LYS A 27 2.23 0.16 7.20
CA LYS A 27 1.04 0.98 7.08
C LYS A 27 0.87 1.39 5.61
N PHE A 28 -0.31 1.15 5.06
CA PHE A 28 -0.65 1.69 3.75
C PHE A 28 -0.91 3.21 3.83
N ILE A 29 -0.68 3.92 2.72
CA ILE A 29 -1.18 5.29 2.59
C ILE A 29 -2.69 5.26 2.31
N SER A 30 -3.47 6.03 3.07
CA SER A 30 -4.91 6.13 2.84
C SER A 30 -5.24 6.99 1.63
N THR A 31 -6.44 6.80 1.09
CA THR A 31 -6.94 7.65 -0.01
C THR A 31 -6.99 9.13 0.38
N GLU A 32 -7.41 9.44 1.61
CA GLU A 32 -7.43 10.81 2.11
C GLU A 32 -6.03 11.43 2.13
N GLN A 33 -5.02 10.68 2.55
CA GLN A 33 -3.63 11.17 2.58
C GLN A 33 -3.09 11.44 1.18
N ILE A 34 -3.27 10.54 0.22
CA ILE A 34 -2.78 10.79 -1.15
C ILE A 34 -3.55 11.93 -1.81
N VAL A 35 -4.85 12.07 -1.58
CA VAL A 35 -5.66 13.19 -2.10
C VAL A 35 -5.17 14.52 -1.55
N ALA A 36 -4.82 14.60 -0.26
CA ALA A 36 -4.25 15.81 0.33
C ALA A 36 -2.95 16.22 -0.38
N MET A 37 -2.05 15.29 -0.67
CA MET A 37 -0.83 15.55 -1.45
C MET A 37 -1.15 15.99 -2.88
N CYS A 38 -2.09 15.33 -3.55
CA CYS A 38 -2.51 15.67 -4.91
C CYS A 38 -3.11 17.09 -5.01
N LYS A 39 -3.80 17.53 -3.97
CA LYS A 39 -4.39 18.88 -3.88
C LYS A 39 -3.36 19.98 -3.59
N ASN A 40 -2.22 19.64 -3.01
CA ASN A 40 -1.18 20.61 -2.66
C ASN A 40 -0.34 21.01 -3.88
N LYS A 41 -0.93 21.78 -4.79
CA LYS A 41 -0.33 22.16 -6.07
C LYS A 41 0.95 23.00 -5.94
N SER A 42 1.15 23.69 -4.81
CA SER A 42 2.32 24.53 -4.56
C SER A 42 3.53 23.76 -4.06
N ASN A 43 3.38 22.51 -3.66
CA ASN A 43 4.46 21.67 -3.15
C ASN A 43 4.94 20.66 -4.22
N PRO A 44 6.15 20.85 -4.80
CA PRO A 44 6.67 19.95 -5.83
C PRO A 44 6.86 18.51 -5.36
N GLN A 45 7.20 18.30 -4.08
CA GLN A 45 7.37 16.96 -3.50
C GLN A 45 6.04 16.22 -3.43
N ASP A 46 4.99 16.89 -2.97
CA ASP A 46 3.65 16.31 -2.90
C ASP A 46 3.12 15.99 -4.30
N GLN A 47 3.36 16.86 -5.28
CA GLN A 47 2.98 16.63 -6.67
C GLN A 47 3.75 15.45 -7.27
N GLY A 48 5.06 15.35 -7.02
CA GLY A 48 5.89 14.22 -7.44
C GLY A 48 5.44 12.91 -6.80
N TYR A 49 5.13 12.95 -5.50
CA TYR A 49 4.61 11.78 -4.79
C TYR A 49 3.25 11.34 -5.33
N CYS A 50 2.33 12.28 -5.53
CA CYS A 50 1.00 12.00 -6.09
C CYS A 50 1.08 11.33 -7.46
N GLY A 51 1.82 11.91 -8.39
CA GLY A 51 1.99 11.35 -9.75
C GLY A 51 2.72 10.01 -9.73
N GLY A 52 3.82 9.92 -8.99
CA GLY A 52 4.61 8.69 -8.86
C GLY A 52 3.84 7.55 -8.21
N PHE A 53 3.01 7.85 -7.21
CA PHE A 53 2.15 6.85 -6.58
C PHE A 53 1.13 6.28 -7.58
N GLY A 54 0.42 7.13 -8.31
CA GLY A 54 -0.55 6.71 -9.32
C GLY A 54 0.10 5.88 -10.43
N GLN A 55 1.25 6.31 -10.93
CA GLN A 55 2.03 5.57 -11.92
C GLN A 55 2.45 4.19 -11.38
N GLY A 56 2.98 4.14 -10.16
CA GLY A 56 3.42 2.89 -9.54
C GLY A 56 2.28 1.90 -9.31
N VAL A 57 1.09 2.37 -8.93
CA VAL A 57 -0.10 1.52 -8.80
C VAL A 57 -0.49 0.92 -10.16
N TYR A 58 -0.48 1.72 -11.22
CA TYR A 58 -0.81 1.24 -12.56
C TYR A 58 0.24 0.27 -13.11
N ASP A 59 1.53 0.58 -12.93
CA ASP A 59 2.62 -0.31 -13.33
C ASP A 59 2.54 -1.66 -12.60
N GLY A 60 2.24 -1.65 -11.29
CA GLY A 60 2.01 -2.85 -10.51
C GLY A 60 0.80 -3.65 -11.02
N TYR A 61 -0.29 -2.97 -11.35
CA TYR A 61 -1.46 -3.59 -11.96
C TYR A 61 -1.11 -4.30 -13.28
N LEU A 62 -0.36 -3.64 -14.17
CA LEU A 62 0.06 -4.24 -15.46
C LEU A 62 0.91 -5.49 -15.28
N GLN A 63 1.72 -5.57 -14.22
CA GLN A 63 2.49 -6.78 -13.89
C GLN A 63 1.60 -7.93 -13.43
N MET A 64 0.49 -7.64 -12.76
CA MET A 64 -0.46 -8.67 -12.31
C MET A 64 -1.38 -9.17 -13.42
N VAL A 65 -1.76 -8.30 -14.36
CA VAL A 65 -2.65 -8.64 -15.50
C VAL A 65 -1.90 -9.23 -16.69
N ASN A 66 -0.72 -9.80 -16.48
CA ASN A 66 -0.12 -10.60 -17.52
C ASN A 66 -1.19 -11.57 -18.10
N PRO A 67 -1.31 -11.71 -19.44
CA PRO A 67 -2.41 -12.46 -20.10
C PRO A 67 -2.69 -13.86 -19.56
N LYS A 68 -1.71 -14.44 -18.89
CA LYS A 68 -1.82 -15.79 -18.29
C LYS A 68 -2.31 -15.82 -16.84
N LYS A 69 -2.43 -14.66 -16.16
CA LYS A 69 -2.75 -14.59 -14.73
C LYS A 69 -4.10 -13.95 -14.45
N MET A 70 -4.41 -12.84 -15.11
CA MET A 70 -5.61 -12.05 -14.84
C MET A 70 -6.07 -11.31 -16.10
N ARG A 71 -7.37 -11.14 -16.26
CA ARG A 71 -7.90 -10.35 -17.37
C ARG A 71 -7.64 -8.86 -17.13
N GLN A 72 -7.10 -8.17 -18.13
CA GLN A 72 -6.95 -6.72 -18.10
C GLN A 72 -8.32 -6.04 -18.25
N THR A 73 -8.66 -5.15 -17.31
CA THR A 73 -9.91 -4.36 -17.32
C THR A 73 -9.66 -2.88 -17.48
N ILE A 74 -8.45 -2.39 -17.14
CA ILE A 74 -8.05 -0.98 -17.23
C ILE A 74 -7.19 -0.77 -18.46
N CYS A 75 -7.61 0.15 -19.35
CA CYS A 75 -6.92 0.51 -20.58
C CYS A 75 -6.77 2.04 -20.67
N ILE A 76 -5.69 2.58 -20.08
CA ILE A 76 -5.41 4.02 -20.14
C ILE A 76 -4.89 4.36 -21.55
N PRO A 77 -5.50 5.33 -22.28
CA PRO A 77 -4.98 5.77 -23.56
C PRO A 77 -3.58 6.38 -23.44
N GLN A 78 -2.71 6.18 -24.42
CA GLN A 78 -1.34 6.71 -24.42
C GLN A 78 -1.28 8.26 -24.44
N ASP A 79 -2.33 8.91 -24.92
CA ASP A 79 -2.49 10.36 -24.94
C ASP A 79 -3.13 10.94 -23.67
N ALA A 80 -3.50 10.09 -22.70
CA ALA A 80 -4.00 10.54 -21.41
C ALA A 80 -2.90 11.30 -20.65
N LYS A 81 -3.17 12.57 -20.29
CA LYS A 81 -2.22 13.44 -19.61
C LYS A 81 -2.43 13.38 -18.09
N ASP A 82 -1.32 13.23 -17.35
CA ASP A 82 -1.33 13.13 -15.89
C ASP A 82 -2.14 14.21 -15.16
N PRO A 83 -2.03 15.52 -15.49
CA PRO A 83 -2.82 16.53 -14.76
C PRO A 83 -4.32 16.29 -14.85
N GLY A 84 -4.83 15.84 -15.99
CA GLY A 84 -6.24 15.54 -16.18
C GLY A 84 -6.69 14.31 -15.40
N ILE A 85 -5.86 13.28 -15.30
CA ILE A 85 -6.13 12.04 -14.54
C ILE A 85 -6.17 12.36 -13.05
N VAL A 86 -5.21 13.12 -12.54
CA VAL A 86 -5.13 13.48 -11.11
C VAL A 86 -6.34 14.31 -10.69
N ASP A 87 -6.70 15.33 -11.46
CA ASP A 87 -7.86 16.18 -11.14
C ASP A 87 -9.18 15.38 -11.20
N ALA A 88 -9.29 14.47 -12.15
CA ALA A 88 -10.43 13.56 -12.24
C ALA A 88 -10.49 12.60 -11.04
N PHE A 89 -9.36 12.08 -10.58
CA PHE A 89 -9.29 11.23 -9.39
C PHE A 89 -9.73 12.00 -8.13
N ILE A 90 -9.25 13.21 -7.93
CA ILE A 90 -9.65 14.07 -6.81
C ILE A 90 -11.18 14.24 -6.80
N LYS A 91 -11.78 14.60 -7.93
CA LYS A 91 -13.25 14.75 -8.05
C LYS A 91 -13.99 13.43 -7.79
N TRP A 92 -13.46 12.33 -8.30
CA TRP A 92 -14.07 11.01 -8.07
C TRP A 92 -14.09 10.64 -6.58
N THR A 93 -13.03 10.95 -5.82
CA THR A 93 -13.01 10.69 -4.37
C THR A 93 -14.02 11.51 -3.60
N GLU A 94 -14.34 12.73 -4.04
CA GLU A 94 -15.36 13.57 -3.42
C GLU A 94 -16.76 12.96 -3.52
N THR A 95 -17.05 12.22 -4.59
CA THR A 95 -18.30 11.49 -4.79
C THR A 95 -18.27 10.06 -4.26
N ASN A 96 -17.10 9.59 -3.81
CA ASN A 96 -16.89 8.23 -3.30
C ASN A 96 -16.22 8.23 -1.92
N PRO A 97 -16.79 8.89 -0.90
CA PRO A 97 -16.17 9.06 0.42
C PRO A 97 -15.92 7.75 1.17
N LYS A 98 -16.56 6.66 0.78
CA LYS A 98 -16.31 5.32 1.32
C LYS A 98 -14.87 4.83 1.17
N TYR A 99 -14.11 5.42 0.22
CA TYR A 99 -12.70 5.08 0.01
C TYR A 99 -11.72 5.90 0.85
N ASN A 100 -12.14 6.98 1.52
CA ASN A 100 -11.23 7.89 2.22
C ASN A 100 -10.27 7.19 3.19
N SER A 101 -10.76 6.25 3.98
CA SER A 101 -9.96 5.46 4.93
C SER A 101 -9.35 4.18 4.34
N LYS A 102 -9.65 3.87 3.08
CA LYS A 102 -9.15 2.69 2.38
C LYS A 102 -7.74 2.92 1.85
N PRO A 103 -6.98 1.84 1.53
CA PRO A 103 -5.72 1.99 0.83
C PRO A 103 -5.87 2.82 -0.45
N ALA A 104 -4.98 3.79 -0.64
CA ALA A 104 -5.02 4.65 -1.82
C ALA A 104 -4.90 3.86 -3.14
N SER A 105 -4.16 2.75 -3.14
CA SER A 105 -4.05 1.85 -4.31
C SER A 105 -5.40 1.24 -4.70
N GLU A 106 -6.22 0.87 -3.72
CA GLU A 106 -7.58 0.36 -3.96
C GLU A 106 -8.44 1.43 -4.65
N ALA A 107 -8.44 2.65 -4.11
CA ALA A 107 -9.20 3.76 -4.69
C ALA A 107 -8.74 4.12 -6.11
N VAL A 108 -7.41 4.16 -6.33
CA VAL A 108 -6.84 4.44 -7.66
C VAL A 108 -7.27 3.39 -8.68
N LEU A 109 -7.20 2.10 -8.34
CA LEU A 109 -7.61 1.03 -9.26
C LEU A 109 -9.10 1.07 -9.58
N HIS A 110 -9.96 1.32 -8.58
CA HIS A 110 -11.40 1.48 -8.83
C HIS A 110 -11.71 2.68 -9.73
N PHE A 111 -11.06 3.82 -9.46
CA PHE A 111 -11.20 5.01 -10.30
C PHE A 111 -10.77 4.74 -11.74
N LEU A 112 -9.62 4.09 -11.94
CA LEU A 112 -9.10 3.79 -13.27
C LEU A 112 -9.98 2.80 -14.03
N ASP A 113 -10.53 1.79 -13.35
CA ASP A 113 -11.43 0.80 -13.94
C ASP A 113 -12.75 1.45 -14.42
N GLU A 114 -13.29 2.40 -13.66
CA GLU A 114 -14.50 3.14 -14.03
C GLU A 114 -14.23 4.14 -15.17
N ARG A 115 -13.04 4.79 -15.17
CA ARG A 115 -12.73 5.87 -16.14
C ARG A 115 -12.18 5.36 -17.45
N TYR A 116 -11.39 4.30 -17.41
CA TYR A 116 -10.69 3.76 -18.57
C TYR A 116 -10.94 2.27 -18.77
N PRO A 117 -12.21 1.84 -18.86
CA PRO A 117 -12.49 0.43 -19.08
C PRO A 117 -11.96 -0.01 -20.45
N CYS A 118 -11.37 -1.22 -20.49
CA CYS A 118 -11.02 -1.83 -21.77
C CYS A 118 -12.27 -2.08 -22.60
N LYS A 119 -12.18 -1.88 -23.91
CA LYS A 119 -13.26 -2.23 -24.83
C LYS A 119 -13.41 -3.76 -24.86
N LYS A 120 -14.65 -4.20 -24.80
CA LYS A 120 -14.96 -5.62 -24.94
C LYS A 120 -14.81 -6.08 -26.38
#